data_283840d2014a634009c0a7438476f8d4
#
_entry.id   283840d2014a634009c0a7438476f8d4
#
_cell.length_a   1.000
_cell.length_b   1.000
_cell.length_c   1.000
_cell.angle_alpha   90.00
_cell.angle_beta   90.00
_cell.angle_gamma   90.00
#
_symmetry.space_group_name_H-M   'P 1'
#
loop_
_entity.id
_entity.type
_entity.pdbx_description
1 polymer ?
#
loop_
_entity_poly.entity_id
_entity_poly.type
_entity_poly.pdbx_seq_one_letter_code
_entity_poly.pdbx_strand_id
1 'polypeptide(L)'
;MTIVLQISDTHIAAHGRLVSDQLDTASAFESLVKRIIQIRSEIGKVDAIIASGDLSDDGTTNSYEIFKNIIETLDIPTFVIPGNHDSRSRLRDAFSVDGYLPKVGKLNWHVPLADFHLIGLDSLVEGMPGGEVDTSTLAFLSDKFEALDSAPVLLALHHPPFKSGIKFMDEIGLQGVRHFHNVLKSYNGEVRLICGHIHNLMVMNVAGHVALSAPAPTSSFSYNLQDNALKGFMRIEDGFLLHRWSNGFQSVRISTHKGEGPFPF
;
A
#
# COMPACT_ATOMS: atom_id res chain seq x y z
N MET A 1 -19.11 -6.26 9.29
CA MET A 1 -18.55 -5.27 8.33
C MET A 1 -17.10 -5.01 8.71
N THR A 2 -16.18 -5.44 7.88
CA THR A 2 -14.73 -5.31 8.10
C THR A 2 -14.20 -4.05 7.42
N ILE A 3 -13.37 -3.29 8.14
CA ILE A 3 -12.74 -2.05 7.67
C ILE A 3 -11.23 -2.18 7.74
N VAL A 4 -10.56 -1.92 6.61
CA VAL A 4 -9.10 -1.85 6.50
C VAL A 4 -8.68 -0.46 6.01
N LEU A 5 -7.71 0.16 6.68
CA LEU A 5 -7.07 1.37 6.18
C LEU A 5 -5.83 1.02 5.38
N GLN A 6 -5.64 1.66 4.22
CA GLN A 6 -4.42 1.54 3.43
C GLN A 6 -3.61 2.83 3.55
N ILE A 7 -2.37 2.70 4.02
CA ILE A 7 -1.34 3.73 4.04
C ILE A 7 -0.24 3.27 3.08
N SER A 8 0.38 4.17 2.34
CA SER A 8 1.43 3.82 1.38
C SER A 8 2.48 4.90 1.29
N ASP A 9 3.68 4.54 0.88
CA ASP A 9 4.72 5.47 0.45
C ASP A 9 5.02 6.54 1.52
N THR A 10 5.20 6.09 2.75
CA THR A 10 5.50 6.98 3.89
C THR A 10 6.94 7.51 3.85
N HIS A 11 7.85 6.78 3.18
CA HIS A 11 9.25 7.16 2.98
C HIS A 11 9.92 7.71 4.23
N ILE A 12 9.73 7.05 5.37
CA ILE A 12 10.34 7.50 6.61
C ILE A 12 11.86 7.51 6.47
N ALA A 13 12.48 8.65 6.70
CA ALA A 13 13.93 8.80 6.76
C ALA A 13 14.41 8.81 8.21
N ALA A 14 15.70 8.54 8.41
CA ALA A 14 16.32 8.66 9.72
C ALA A 14 16.11 10.05 10.34
N HIS A 15 16.13 10.14 11.67
CA HIS A 15 15.86 11.37 12.43
C HIS A 15 16.57 12.61 11.89
N GLY A 16 15.79 13.68 11.68
CA GLY A 16 16.27 14.99 11.23
C GLY A 16 16.65 15.06 9.76
N ARG A 17 16.47 13.99 8.99
CA ARG A 17 16.76 13.96 7.56
C ARG A 17 15.47 14.22 6.75
N LEU A 18 15.56 15.15 5.82
CA LEU A 18 14.51 15.39 4.83
C LEU A 18 14.71 14.50 3.61
N VAL A 19 13.64 13.90 3.11
CA VAL A 19 13.67 13.19 1.84
C VAL A 19 13.73 14.20 0.70
N SER A 20 14.66 13.99 -0.24
CA SER A 20 14.95 14.94 -1.33
C SER A 20 15.22 16.37 -0.84
N ASP A 21 15.80 16.54 0.35
CA ASP A 21 16.09 17.83 1.00
C ASP A 21 14.86 18.74 1.19
N GLN A 22 13.64 18.21 1.07
CA GLN A 22 12.40 18.99 1.08
C GLN A 22 11.27 18.41 1.90
N LEU A 23 11.18 17.08 2.06
CA LEU A 23 10.03 16.42 2.63
C LEU A 23 10.33 15.94 4.05
N ASP A 24 9.63 16.49 5.05
CA ASP A 24 9.57 15.96 6.41
C ASP A 24 8.53 14.84 6.47
N THR A 25 8.96 13.65 6.11
CA THR A 25 8.08 12.49 5.97
C THR A 25 7.56 11.97 7.30
N ALA A 26 8.34 12.07 8.37
CA ALA A 26 7.91 11.68 9.70
C ALA A 26 6.78 12.58 10.22
N SER A 27 6.93 13.90 10.13
CA SER A 27 5.89 14.85 10.54
C SER A 27 4.61 14.72 9.72
N ALA A 28 4.71 14.45 8.42
CA ALA A 28 3.54 14.23 7.58
C ALA A 28 2.83 12.91 7.93
N PHE A 29 3.59 11.86 8.23
CA PHE A 29 3.01 10.59 8.68
C PHE A 29 2.34 10.72 10.06
N GLU A 30 2.93 11.45 11.00
CA GLU A 30 2.28 11.79 12.28
C GLU A 30 0.96 12.54 12.06
N SER A 31 0.92 13.48 11.12
CA SER A 31 -0.29 14.24 10.78
C SER A 31 -1.38 13.33 10.24
N LEU A 32 -1.02 12.37 9.37
CA LEU A 32 -1.93 11.35 8.87
C LEU A 32 -2.46 10.47 10.00
N VAL A 33 -1.61 9.99 10.91
CA VAL A 33 -2.01 9.18 12.08
C VAL A 33 -2.94 9.97 13.00
N LYS A 34 -2.65 11.25 13.27
CA LYS A 34 -3.55 12.15 14.01
C LYS A 34 -4.92 12.27 13.33
N ARG A 35 -4.95 12.32 11.99
CA ARG A 35 -6.21 12.34 11.23
C ARG A 35 -7.00 11.05 11.39
N ILE A 36 -6.35 9.89 11.36
CA ILE A 36 -7.00 8.59 11.62
C ILE A 36 -7.65 8.59 13.02
N ILE A 37 -6.93 9.04 14.05
CA ILE A 37 -7.46 9.14 15.42
C ILE A 37 -8.73 10.02 15.46
N GLN A 38 -8.72 11.16 14.77
CA GLN A 38 -9.87 12.08 14.75
C GLN A 38 -11.12 11.47 14.15
N ILE A 39 -10.98 10.64 13.11
CA ILE A 39 -12.14 10.09 12.39
C ILE A 39 -12.59 8.72 12.91
N ARG A 40 -11.88 8.10 13.86
CA ARG A 40 -12.22 6.75 14.38
C ARG A 40 -13.67 6.65 14.88
N SER A 41 -14.17 7.70 15.54
CA SER A 41 -15.56 7.74 16.02
C SER A 41 -16.59 7.83 14.89
N GLU A 42 -16.19 8.34 13.73
CA GLU A 42 -17.05 8.53 12.56
C GLU A 42 -17.13 7.29 11.67
N ILE A 43 -16.00 6.56 11.53
CA ILE A 43 -15.88 5.40 10.64
C ILE A 43 -16.14 4.06 11.34
N GLY A 44 -16.17 4.05 12.69
CA GLY A 44 -16.33 2.83 13.48
C GLY A 44 -15.02 2.07 13.71
N LYS A 45 -15.14 0.80 14.11
CA LYS A 45 -13.99 -0.06 14.40
C LYS A 45 -13.20 -0.35 13.12
N VAL A 46 -11.92 0.01 13.13
CA VAL A 46 -10.96 -0.41 12.12
C VAL A 46 -10.36 -1.75 12.53
N ASP A 47 -10.44 -2.75 11.65
CA ASP A 47 -10.01 -4.12 11.94
C ASP A 47 -8.53 -4.35 11.61
N ALA A 48 -7.98 -3.60 10.63
CA ALA A 48 -6.57 -3.68 10.25
C ALA A 48 -6.09 -2.41 9.53
N ILE A 49 -4.77 -2.23 9.52
CA ILE A 49 -4.06 -1.31 8.64
C ILE A 49 -3.20 -2.14 7.71
N ILE A 50 -3.15 -1.77 6.43
CA ILE A 50 -2.16 -2.25 5.47
C ILE A 50 -1.24 -1.11 5.06
N ALA A 51 0.07 -1.24 5.31
CA ALA A 51 1.08 -0.38 4.75
C ALA A 51 1.61 -1.00 3.45
N SER A 52 1.26 -0.39 2.31
CA SER A 52 1.44 -1.00 0.99
C SER A 52 2.79 -0.66 0.33
N GLY A 53 3.87 -0.66 1.13
CA GLY A 53 5.25 -0.53 0.69
C GLY A 53 5.80 0.89 0.79
N ASP A 54 7.12 0.99 0.60
CA ASP A 54 7.92 2.19 0.78
C ASP A 54 7.68 2.84 2.15
N LEU A 55 7.76 2.00 3.20
CA LEU A 55 7.65 2.46 4.58
C LEU A 55 8.84 3.33 4.96
N SER A 56 10.02 2.91 4.52
CA SER A 56 11.30 3.57 4.71
C SER A 56 11.79 4.17 3.40
N ASP A 57 12.49 5.32 3.45
CA ASP A 57 13.16 5.92 2.29
C ASP A 57 14.54 5.28 2.02
N ASP A 58 15.20 4.86 3.08
CA ASP A 58 16.60 4.40 3.07
C ASP A 58 16.78 2.92 3.48
N GLY A 59 15.69 2.22 3.80
CA GLY A 59 15.69 0.83 4.22
C GLY A 59 16.44 0.58 5.53
N THR A 60 16.67 1.59 6.39
CA THR A 60 17.42 1.44 7.64
C THR A 60 16.54 0.93 8.79
N THR A 61 17.17 0.29 9.80
CA THR A 61 16.47 -0.12 11.02
C THR A 61 15.84 1.07 11.74
N ASN A 62 16.54 2.20 11.79
CA ASN A 62 16.05 3.40 12.45
C ASN A 62 14.77 3.96 11.81
N SER A 63 14.68 3.98 10.48
CA SER A 63 13.45 4.43 9.79
C SER A 63 12.26 3.51 10.07
N TYR A 64 12.45 2.19 10.15
CA TYR A 64 11.39 1.26 10.56
C TYR A 64 10.97 1.43 12.03
N GLU A 65 11.92 1.70 12.93
CA GLU A 65 11.62 2.02 14.33
C GLU A 65 10.75 3.28 14.44
N ILE A 66 11.08 4.34 13.68
CA ILE A 66 10.28 5.57 13.62
C ILE A 66 8.87 5.26 13.08
N PHE A 67 8.76 4.54 11.97
CA PHE A 67 7.48 4.13 11.41
C PHE A 67 6.63 3.40 12.45
N LYS A 68 7.20 2.39 13.11
CA LYS A 68 6.52 1.59 14.14
C LYS A 68 6.05 2.47 15.31
N ASN A 69 6.92 3.29 15.85
CA ASN A 69 6.59 4.17 16.98
C ASN A 69 5.39 5.08 16.67
N ILE A 70 5.27 5.54 15.44
CA ILE A 70 4.15 6.38 15.01
C ILE A 70 2.88 5.56 14.82
N ILE A 71 2.94 4.45 14.08
CA ILE A 71 1.74 3.67 13.71
C ILE A 71 1.15 2.91 14.90
N GLU A 72 1.98 2.42 15.83
CA GLU A 72 1.56 1.68 17.02
C GLU A 72 0.71 2.53 17.98
N THR A 73 0.77 3.87 17.88
CA THR A 73 -0.13 4.76 18.65
C THR A 73 -1.61 4.58 18.28
N LEU A 74 -1.91 3.96 17.16
CA LEU A 74 -3.28 3.64 16.74
C LEU A 74 -3.88 2.43 17.46
N ASP A 75 -3.05 1.53 18.00
CA ASP A 75 -3.47 0.26 18.60
C ASP A 75 -4.40 -0.54 17.66
N ILE A 76 -3.98 -0.66 16.40
CA ILE A 76 -4.66 -1.41 15.34
C ILE A 76 -3.68 -2.40 14.72
N PRO A 77 -4.06 -3.68 14.51
CA PRO A 77 -3.22 -4.65 13.81
C PRO A 77 -2.72 -4.09 12.47
N THR A 78 -1.41 -4.02 12.28
CA THR A 78 -0.79 -3.44 11.09
C THR A 78 -0.05 -4.51 10.31
N PHE A 79 -0.38 -4.65 9.03
CA PHE A 79 0.25 -5.56 8.08
C PHE A 79 1.05 -4.75 7.07
N VAL A 80 2.21 -5.25 6.68
CA VAL A 80 3.13 -4.54 5.76
C VAL A 80 3.53 -5.42 4.58
N ILE A 81 3.79 -4.79 3.46
CA ILE A 81 4.49 -5.37 2.32
C ILE A 81 5.67 -4.47 1.96
N PRO A 82 6.76 -4.98 1.39
CA PRO A 82 7.88 -4.14 0.99
C PRO A 82 7.61 -3.40 -0.31
N GLY A 83 8.07 -2.14 -0.41
CA GLY A 83 8.25 -1.40 -1.64
C GLY A 83 9.71 -1.41 -2.10
N ASN A 84 10.04 -0.65 -3.15
CA ASN A 84 11.39 -0.65 -3.71
C ASN A 84 12.44 0.09 -2.86
N HIS A 85 12.02 0.98 -1.96
CA HIS A 85 12.91 1.63 -0.99
C HIS A 85 13.16 0.78 0.26
N ASP A 86 12.36 -0.26 0.48
CA ASP A 86 12.46 -1.10 1.66
C ASP A 86 13.57 -2.15 1.57
N SER A 87 14.08 -2.58 2.72
CA SER A 87 14.96 -3.74 2.88
C SER A 87 14.16 -4.92 3.39
N ARG A 88 14.07 -6.00 2.60
CA ARG A 88 13.29 -7.20 2.96
C ARG A 88 13.71 -7.78 4.30
N SER A 89 15.02 -7.86 4.57
CA SER A 89 15.52 -8.40 5.83
C SER A 89 15.16 -7.53 7.02
N ARG A 90 15.40 -6.22 6.94
CA ARG A 90 15.13 -5.29 8.05
C ARG A 90 13.64 -5.09 8.29
N LEU A 91 12.83 -5.07 7.22
CA LEU A 91 11.37 -5.05 7.35
C LEU A 91 10.88 -6.30 8.08
N ARG A 92 11.37 -7.49 7.71
CA ARG A 92 11.07 -8.74 8.40
C ARG A 92 11.44 -8.66 9.87
N ASP A 93 12.64 -8.18 10.19
CA ASP A 93 13.11 -8.07 11.57
C ASP A 93 12.24 -7.12 12.38
N ALA A 94 11.90 -5.95 11.82
CA ALA A 94 11.07 -4.95 12.47
C ALA A 94 9.65 -5.44 12.83
N PHE A 95 9.07 -6.30 11.98
CA PHE A 95 7.71 -6.84 12.16
C PHE A 95 7.70 -8.33 12.56
N SER A 96 8.83 -8.88 13.01
CA SER A 96 8.97 -10.31 13.36
C SER A 96 8.05 -10.75 14.51
N VAL A 97 7.77 -9.87 15.45
CA VAL A 97 6.94 -10.16 16.64
C VAL A 97 5.47 -10.38 16.29
N ASP A 98 5.00 -9.85 15.17
CA ASP A 98 3.62 -9.94 14.74
C ASP A 98 3.26 -11.32 14.15
N GLY A 99 4.27 -12.15 13.83
CA GLY A 99 4.16 -13.57 13.51
C GLY A 99 3.54 -13.92 12.16
N TYR A 100 3.09 -12.96 11.34
CA TYR A 100 2.48 -13.23 10.03
C TYR A 100 3.48 -13.26 8.86
N LEU A 101 4.65 -12.63 9.02
CA LEU A 101 5.69 -12.61 7.99
C LEU A 101 6.47 -13.93 7.94
N PRO A 102 6.77 -14.46 6.73
CA PRO A 102 7.61 -15.64 6.59
C PRO A 102 9.03 -15.37 7.07
N LYS A 103 9.63 -16.36 7.72
CA LYS A 103 10.99 -16.27 8.30
C LYS A 103 12.09 -16.15 7.26
N VAL A 104 11.85 -16.62 6.04
CA VAL A 104 12.82 -16.64 4.93
C VAL A 104 12.13 -16.36 3.60
N GLY A 105 12.89 -15.95 2.61
CA GLY A 105 12.39 -15.72 1.25
C GLY A 105 11.59 -14.43 1.12
N LYS A 106 10.69 -14.42 0.15
CA LYS A 106 9.78 -13.29 -0.11
C LYS A 106 8.78 -13.10 1.02
N LEU A 107 8.35 -11.86 1.24
CA LEU A 107 7.38 -11.49 2.28
C LEU A 107 5.93 -11.59 1.76
N ASN A 108 5.61 -12.72 1.13
CA ASN A 108 4.23 -13.03 0.76
C ASN A 108 3.49 -13.58 1.99
N TRP A 109 2.31 -13.08 2.29
CA TRP A 109 1.53 -13.52 3.44
C TRP A 109 0.02 -13.48 3.18
N HIS A 110 -0.73 -14.17 4.03
CA HIS A 110 -2.19 -14.23 4.00
C HIS A 110 -2.73 -14.18 5.43
N VAL A 111 -3.74 -13.34 5.64
CA VAL A 111 -4.44 -13.19 6.92
C VAL A 111 -5.95 -13.20 6.68
N PRO A 112 -6.71 -14.08 7.32
CA PRO A 112 -8.17 -14.03 7.27
C PRO A 112 -8.70 -12.90 8.15
N LEU A 113 -9.63 -12.10 7.61
CA LEU A 113 -10.46 -11.17 8.36
C LEU A 113 -11.90 -11.70 8.40
N ALA A 114 -12.79 -11.02 9.14
CA ALA A 114 -14.14 -11.53 9.36
C ALA A 114 -14.96 -11.68 8.07
N ASP A 115 -14.83 -10.73 7.11
CA ASP A 115 -15.66 -10.71 5.91
C ASP A 115 -14.88 -11.00 4.61
N PHE A 116 -13.55 -10.94 4.63
CA PHE A 116 -12.70 -11.18 3.47
C PHE A 116 -11.27 -11.57 3.90
N HIS A 117 -10.45 -11.96 2.93
CA HIS A 117 -9.05 -12.31 3.16
C HIS A 117 -8.13 -11.18 2.72
N LEU A 118 -7.13 -10.86 3.55
CA LEU A 118 -6.07 -9.92 3.22
C LEU A 118 -4.84 -10.70 2.77
N ILE A 119 -4.36 -10.44 1.56
CA ILE A 119 -3.16 -11.05 1.00
C ILE A 119 -2.15 -9.95 0.66
N GLY A 120 -0.92 -10.09 1.15
CA GLY A 120 0.21 -9.24 0.80
C GLY A 120 1.20 -9.95 -0.11
N LEU A 121 1.56 -9.34 -1.22
CA LEU A 121 2.56 -9.84 -2.16
C LEU A 121 3.82 -8.98 -2.13
N ASP A 122 4.96 -9.63 -2.08
CA ASP A 122 6.29 -9.03 -2.16
C ASP A 122 6.71 -8.90 -3.62
N SER A 123 6.58 -7.71 -4.17
CA SER A 123 7.06 -7.36 -5.52
C SER A 123 8.44 -6.72 -5.53
N LEU A 124 9.12 -6.60 -4.37
CA LEU A 124 10.45 -6.01 -4.26
C LEU A 124 11.50 -6.81 -5.05
N VAL A 125 12.30 -6.10 -5.84
CA VAL A 125 13.58 -6.55 -6.39
C VAL A 125 14.66 -5.68 -5.76
N GLU A 126 15.37 -6.22 -4.75
CA GLU A 126 16.31 -5.42 -3.96
C GLU A 126 17.33 -4.70 -4.83
N GLY A 127 17.50 -3.39 -4.60
CA GLY A 127 18.41 -2.53 -5.35
C GLY A 127 17.87 -2.06 -6.72
N MET A 128 16.63 -2.41 -7.06
CA MET A 128 15.99 -1.96 -8.30
C MET A 128 14.76 -1.12 -8.00
N PRO A 129 14.51 -0.04 -8.76
CA PRO A 129 13.31 0.79 -8.54
C PRO A 129 12.02 0.16 -9.05
N GLY A 130 12.10 -0.80 -9.97
CA GLY A 130 10.95 -1.57 -10.48
C GLY A 130 10.74 -2.86 -9.71
N GLY A 131 9.53 -3.40 -9.80
CA GLY A 131 9.13 -4.63 -9.11
C GLY A 131 8.94 -5.82 -10.02
N GLU A 132 8.77 -7.00 -9.40
CA GLU A 132 8.49 -8.24 -10.11
C GLU A 132 7.52 -9.14 -9.32
N VAL A 133 6.53 -9.68 -10.01
CA VAL A 133 5.78 -10.84 -9.54
C VAL A 133 6.40 -12.08 -10.18
N ASP A 134 7.33 -12.69 -9.45
CA ASP A 134 8.08 -13.86 -9.91
C ASP A 134 7.26 -15.16 -9.80
N THR A 135 7.83 -16.27 -10.28
CA THR A 135 7.18 -17.58 -10.26
C THR A 135 6.78 -18.02 -8.86
N SER A 136 7.58 -17.72 -7.85
CA SER A 136 7.30 -18.11 -6.45
C SER A 136 6.11 -17.33 -5.89
N THR A 137 6.02 -16.04 -6.18
CA THR A 137 4.90 -15.18 -5.79
C THR A 137 3.61 -15.57 -6.53
N LEU A 138 3.70 -15.90 -7.83
CA LEU A 138 2.56 -16.41 -8.60
C LEU A 138 2.06 -17.74 -8.07
N ALA A 139 2.96 -18.68 -7.74
CA ALA A 139 2.58 -19.97 -7.14
C ALA A 139 1.88 -19.75 -5.79
N PHE A 140 2.45 -18.92 -4.90
CA PHE A 140 1.83 -18.58 -3.63
C PHE A 140 0.40 -18.04 -3.82
N LEU A 141 0.20 -17.10 -4.75
CA LEU A 141 -1.13 -16.52 -5.00
C LEU A 141 -2.11 -17.56 -5.55
N SER A 142 -1.66 -18.41 -6.49
CA SER A 142 -2.48 -19.47 -7.06
C SER A 142 -2.94 -20.48 -5.99
N ASP A 143 -2.02 -20.92 -5.12
CA ASP A 143 -2.34 -21.84 -4.01
C ASP A 143 -3.35 -21.22 -3.04
N LYS A 144 -3.23 -19.89 -2.77
CA LYS A 144 -4.20 -19.19 -1.92
C LYS A 144 -5.57 -19.09 -2.59
N PHE A 145 -5.63 -18.73 -3.85
CA PHE A 145 -6.87 -18.63 -4.59
C PHE A 145 -7.61 -19.99 -4.70
N GLU A 146 -6.87 -21.06 -4.91
CA GLU A 146 -7.44 -22.43 -4.88
C GLU A 146 -8.04 -22.76 -3.51
N ALA A 147 -7.31 -22.47 -2.42
CA ALA A 147 -7.76 -22.72 -1.06
C ALA A 147 -8.94 -21.85 -0.61
N LEU A 148 -9.08 -20.64 -1.17
CA LEU A 148 -10.14 -19.69 -0.83
C LEU A 148 -11.40 -19.83 -1.68
N ASP A 149 -11.36 -20.65 -2.75
CA ASP A 149 -12.43 -20.89 -3.70
C ASP A 149 -12.96 -19.58 -4.33
N SER A 150 -13.94 -18.92 -3.72
CA SER A 150 -14.54 -17.67 -4.21
C SER A 150 -14.70 -16.61 -3.12
N ALA A 151 -14.00 -16.78 -1.98
CA ALA A 151 -14.07 -15.82 -0.89
C ALA A 151 -13.51 -14.44 -1.32
N PRO A 152 -14.06 -13.32 -0.84
CA PRO A 152 -13.56 -11.99 -1.18
C PRO A 152 -12.10 -11.78 -0.72
N VAL A 153 -11.29 -11.11 -1.54
CA VAL A 153 -9.86 -10.86 -1.27
C VAL A 153 -9.52 -9.38 -1.46
N LEU A 154 -8.91 -8.78 -0.45
CA LEU A 154 -8.15 -7.53 -0.57
C LEU A 154 -6.68 -7.89 -0.81
N LEU A 155 -6.21 -7.71 -2.06
CA LEU A 155 -4.89 -8.12 -2.51
C LEU A 155 -3.96 -6.92 -2.64
N ALA A 156 -2.92 -6.89 -1.81
CA ALA A 156 -1.94 -5.81 -1.76
C ALA A 156 -0.62 -6.20 -2.45
N LEU A 157 -0.11 -5.32 -3.29
CA LEU A 157 1.25 -5.37 -3.83
C LEU A 157 1.75 -3.93 -4.00
N HIS A 158 3.06 -3.66 -3.88
CA HIS A 158 3.53 -2.28 -3.94
C HIS A 158 3.47 -1.70 -5.35
N HIS A 159 4.10 -2.36 -6.32
CA HIS A 159 4.16 -1.87 -7.70
C HIS A 159 2.83 -2.12 -8.42
N PRO A 160 2.22 -1.08 -9.05
CA PRO A 160 0.94 -1.21 -9.73
C PRO A 160 0.97 -2.23 -10.87
N PRO A 161 -0.04 -3.13 -10.97
CA PRO A 161 -0.15 -4.08 -12.07
C PRO A 161 -0.76 -3.45 -13.35
N PHE A 162 -0.61 -2.14 -13.49
CA PHE A 162 -1.09 -1.34 -14.62
C PHE A 162 -0.15 -0.16 -14.90
N LYS A 163 -0.26 0.43 -16.08
CA LYS A 163 0.47 1.65 -16.41
C LYS A 163 -0.27 2.87 -15.88
N SER A 164 0.47 3.76 -15.24
CA SER A 164 -0.03 5.02 -14.69
C SER A 164 -0.25 6.10 -15.76
N GLY A 165 0.47 6.02 -16.88
CA GLY A 165 0.63 7.08 -17.87
C GLY A 165 1.72 8.10 -17.50
N ILE A 166 2.24 8.06 -16.29
CA ILE A 166 3.41 8.86 -15.88
C ILE A 166 4.65 8.13 -16.38
N LYS A 167 5.24 8.62 -17.45
CA LYS A 167 6.25 7.90 -18.25
C LYS A 167 7.40 7.32 -17.41
N PHE A 168 8.01 8.12 -16.53
CA PHE A 168 9.14 7.65 -15.73
C PHE A 168 8.73 6.61 -14.67
N MET A 169 7.49 6.64 -14.17
CA MET A 169 6.97 5.61 -13.27
C MET A 169 6.64 4.33 -14.01
N ASP A 170 6.15 4.43 -15.23
CA ASP A 170 5.87 3.26 -16.08
C ASP A 170 7.17 2.55 -16.54
N GLU A 171 8.31 3.26 -16.58
CA GLU A 171 9.65 2.71 -16.87
C GLU A 171 10.17 1.84 -15.70
N ILE A 172 9.74 2.11 -14.48
CA ILE A 172 10.08 1.39 -13.24
C ILE A 172 8.90 0.62 -12.67
N GLY A 173 7.97 0.20 -13.52
CA GLY A 173 6.76 -0.51 -13.13
C GLY A 173 6.98 -1.99 -12.79
N LEU A 174 5.87 -2.73 -12.72
CA LEU A 174 5.85 -4.14 -12.37
C LEU A 174 6.21 -5.04 -13.57
N GLN A 175 7.13 -6.00 -13.36
CA GLN A 175 7.40 -7.11 -14.27
C GLN A 175 6.52 -8.33 -13.94
N GLY A 176 6.31 -9.23 -14.92
CA GLY A 176 5.47 -10.42 -14.72
C GLY A 176 3.96 -10.17 -14.83
N VAL A 177 3.53 -8.95 -15.15
CA VAL A 177 2.12 -8.50 -15.21
C VAL A 177 1.22 -9.46 -15.98
N ARG A 178 1.66 -9.98 -17.13
CA ARG A 178 0.83 -10.89 -17.95
C ARG A 178 0.49 -12.18 -17.21
N HIS A 179 1.46 -12.79 -16.54
CA HIS A 179 1.22 -14.00 -15.76
C HIS A 179 0.36 -13.73 -14.54
N PHE A 180 0.60 -12.62 -13.87
CA PHE A 180 -0.22 -12.15 -12.75
C PHE A 180 -1.69 -11.95 -13.17
N HIS A 181 -1.95 -11.31 -14.33
CA HIS A 181 -3.30 -11.17 -14.87
C HIS A 181 -3.97 -12.52 -15.16
N ASN A 182 -3.21 -13.53 -15.60
CA ASN A 182 -3.77 -14.87 -15.83
C ASN A 182 -4.21 -15.52 -14.51
N VAL A 183 -3.42 -15.39 -13.44
CA VAL A 183 -3.80 -15.88 -12.12
C VAL A 183 -5.03 -15.14 -11.59
N LEU A 184 -5.11 -13.82 -11.75
CA LEU A 184 -6.29 -13.05 -11.35
C LEU A 184 -7.55 -13.50 -12.10
N LYS A 185 -7.46 -13.73 -13.42
CA LYS A 185 -8.61 -14.17 -14.24
C LYS A 185 -9.12 -15.56 -13.87
N SER A 186 -8.30 -16.42 -13.30
CA SER A 186 -8.71 -17.75 -12.88
C SER A 186 -9.48 -17.79 -11.57
N TYR A 187 -9.49 -16.68 -10.81
CA TYR A 187 -10.20 -16.60 -9.54
C TYR A 187 -11.63 -16.11 -9.72
N ASN A 188 -12.58 -16.86 -9.14
CA ASN A 188 -14.01 -16.57 -9.27
C ASN A 188 -14.55 -15.61 -8.20
N GLY A 189 -13.79 -15.35 -7.14
CA GLY A 189 -14.16 -14.42 -6.07
C GLY A 189 -13.92 -12.96 -6.42
N GLU A 190 -14.52 -12.04 -5.68
CA GLU A 190 -14.23 -10.61 -5.81
C GLU A 190 -12.82 -10.31 -5.29
N VAL A 191 -11.96 -9.72 -6.12
CA VAL A 191 -10.66 -9.20 -5.72
C VAL A 191 -10.65 -7.68 -5.81
N ARG A 192 -10.28 -7.03 -4.73
CA ARG A 192 -9.89 -5.63 -4.71
C ARG A 192 -8.36 -5.57 -4.67
N LEU A 193 -7.75 -5.08 -5.76
CA LEU A 193 -6.30 -4.85 -5.82
C LEU A 193 -5.97 -3.49 -5.22
N ILE A 194 -4.94 -3.45 -4.38
CA ILE A 194 -4.43 -2.21 -3.79
C ILE A 194 -2.92 -2.13 -3.94
N CYS A 195 -2.40 -0.97 -4.27
CA CYS A 195 -0.97 -0.74 -4.50
C CYS A 195 -0.53 0.66 -4.05
N GLY A 196 0.77 0.92 -4.10
CA GLY A 196 1.44 2.19 -3.85
C GLY A 196 2.25 2.66 -5.05
N HIS A 197 3.49 3.07 -4.79
CA HIS A 197 4.55 3.39 -5.75
C HIS A 197 4.35 4.67 -6.58
N ILE A 198 3.15 4.95 -7.04
CA ILE A 198 2.87 6.12 -7.89
C ILE A 198 2.37 7.34 -7.11
N HIS A 199 2.28 7.26 -5.79
CA HIS A 199 1.88 8.34 -4.86
C HIS A 199 0.58 9.08 -5.23
N ASN A 200 -0.17 8.58 -6.20
CA ASN A 200 -1.41 9.16 -6.68
C ASN A 200 -2.54 8.14 -6.54
N LEU A 201 -3.73 8.61 -6.20
CA LEU A 201 -4.91 7.77 -6.31
C LEU A 201 -5.24 7.57 -7.79
N MET A 202 -5.13 6.34 -8.25
CA MET A 202 -5.62 5.92 -9.57
C MET A 202 -6.54 4.72 -9.42
N VAL A 203 -7.51 4.61 -10.32
CA VAL A 203 -8.43 3.48 -10.37
C VAL A 203 -8.38 2.88 -11.77
N MET A 204 -8.13 1.57 -11.84
CA MET A 204 -8.07 0.81 -13.09
C MET A 204 -8.83 -0.50 -12.99
N ASN A 205 -9.27 -1.03 -14.13
CA ASN A 205 -9.70 -2.43 -14.22
C ASN A 205 -8.50 -3.28 -14.63
N VAL A 206 -8.15 -4.26 -13.81
CA VAL A 206 -7.04 -5.19 -14.03
C VAL A 206 -7.58 -6.60 -14.03
N ALA A 207 -7.56 -7.25 -15.18
CA ALA A 207 -8.02 -8.63 -15.34
C ALA A 207 -9.47 -8.90 -14.90
N GLY A 208 -10.35 -7.89 -14.93
CA GLY A 208 -11.73 -7.96 -14.46
C GLY A 208 -11.97 -7.44 -13.06
N HIS A 209 -10.92 -7.16 -12.30
CA HIS A 209 -10.97 -6.66 -10.92
C HIS A 209 -10.61 -5.18 -10.82
N VAL A 210 -11.17 -4.50 -9.83
CA VAL A 210 -10.84 -3.08 -9.56
C VAL A 210 -9.51 -2.98 -8.82
N ALA A 211 -8.57 -2.24 -9.38
CA ALA A 211 -7.29 -1.90 -8.78
C ALA A 211 -7.23 -0.42 -8.40
N LEU A 212 -6.68 -0.11 -7.22
CA LEU A 212 -6.45 1.25 -6.75
C LEU A 212 -5.00 1.39 -6.30
N SER A 213 -4.36 2.50 -6.68
CA SER A 213 -3.15 2.96 -5.99
C SER A 213 -3.51 3.93 -4.88
N ALA A 214 -2.76 3.90 -3.79
CA ALA A 214 -2.94 4.85 -2.71
C ALA A 214 -2.18 6.16 -2.96
N PRO A 215 -2.67 7.29 -2.43
CA PRO A 215 -1.87 8.49 -2.31
C PRO A 215 -0.78 8.32 -1.24
N ALA A 216 0.29 9.12 -1.34
CA ALA A 216 1.32 9.20 -0.31
C ALA A 216 1.06 10.36 0.67
N PRO A 217 1.57 10.29 1.92
CA PRO A 217 1.35 11.34 2.91
C PRO A 217 2.03 12.67 2.60
N THR A 218 3.11 12.67 1.82
CA THR A 218 4.01 13.83 1.66
C THR A 218 4.09 14.39 0.26
N SER A 219 3.86 13.55 -0.75
CA SER A 219 4.09 13.95 -2.14
C SER A 219 3.25 13.15 -3.10
N SER A 220 2.97 13.72 -4.25
CA SER A 220 2.43 13.01 -5.40
C SER A 220 3.27 13.29 -6.64
N PHE A 221 3.30 12.37 -7.61
CA PHE A 221 3.94 12.65 -8.88
C PHE A 221 3.03 13.51 -9.75
N SER A 222 3.64 14.47 -10.47
CA SER A 222 2.89 15.31 -11.40
C SER A 222 2.27 14.46 -12.52
N TYR A 223 0.94 14.49 -12.63
CA TYR A 223 0.23 13.80 -13.70
C TYR A 223 0.33 14.59 -15.01
N ASN A 224 1.43 14.36 -15.72
CA ASN A 224 1.71 14.99 -17.00
C ASN A 224 2.03 13.93 -18.04
N LEU A 225 1.20 13.84 -19.07
CA LEU A 225 1.27 12.82 -20.13
C LEU A 225 2.16 13.23 -21.33
N GLN A 226 2.82 14.37 -21.25
CA GLN A 226 3.68 14.83 -22.36
C GLN A 226 5.03 14.10 -22.33
N ASP A 227 5.57 13.82 -23.51
CA ASP A 227 6.86 13.12 -23.66
C ASP A 227 8.04 13.84 -23.02
N ASN A 228 8.00 15.15 -22.93
CA ASN A 228 9.00 16.02 -22.31
C ASN A 228 8.64 16.46 -20.89
N ALA A 229 7.67 15.79 -20.22
CA ALA A 229 7.31 16.08 -18.85
C ALA A 229 8.52 16.00 -17.92
N LEU A 230 8.66 16.99 -17.05
CA LEU A 230 9.70 16.97 -16.03
C LEU A 230 9.44 15.82 -15.05
N LYS A 231 10.49 15.05 -14.78
CA LYS A 231 10.47 14.03 -13.72
C LYS A 231 10.53 14.75 -12.37
N GLY A 232 9.56 14.49 -11.51
CA GLY A 232 9.54 15.14 -10.20
C GLY A 232 8.24 14.92 -9.44
N PHE A 233 8.22 15.43 -8.23
CA PHE A 233 7.07 15.33 -7.32
C PHE A 233 6.51 16.70 -6.97
N MET A 234 5.27 16.71 -6.56
CA MET A 234 4.58 17.84 -5.95
C MET A 234 4.50 17.61 -4.44
N ARG A 235 4.75 18.63 -3.65
CA ARG A 235 4.55 18.57 -2.19
C ARG A 235 3.05 18.68 -1.93
N ILE A 236 2.44 17.59 -1.51
CA ILE A 236 1.01 17.52 -1.22
C ILE A 236 0.74 16.40 -0.21
N GLU A 237 -0.07 16.69 0.79
CA GLU A 237 -0.54 15.71 1.76
C GLU A 237 -1.91 15.18 1.31
N ASP A 238 -1.94 14.04 0.65
CA ASP A 238 -3.14 13.61 -0.06
C ASP A 238 -3.98 12.56 0.71
N GLY A 239 -3.50 12.04 1.83
CA GLY A 239 -4.25 11.19 2.73
C GLY A 239 -4.01 9.70 2.56
N PHE A 240 -5.07 8.91 2.77
CA PHE A 240 -5.04 7.45 2.79
C PHE A 240 -6.35 6.88 2.25
N LEU A 241 -6.41 5.55 2.04
CA LEU A 241 -7.63 4.88 1.61
C LEU A 241 -8.26 4.09 2.77
N LEU A 242 -9.59 4.07 2.78
CA LEU A 242 -10.39 3.19 3.61
C LEU A 242 -11.08 2.18 2.68
N HIS A 243 -10.91 0.91 2.98
CA HIS A 243 -11.59 -0.20 2.30
C HIS A 243 -12.55 -0.86 3.28
N ARG A 244 -13.80 -1.03 2.89
CA ARG A 244 -14.78 -1.78 3.68
C ARG A 244 -15.51 -2.79 2.82
N TRP A 245 -15.96 -3.85 3.48
CA TRP A 245 -16.81 -4.86 2.87
C TRP A 245 -18.25 -4.69 3.34
N SER A 246 -19.17 -4.59 2.38
CA SER A 246 -20.61 -4.58 2.61
C SER A 246 -21.32 -5.08 1.35
N ASN A 247 -21.40 -6.40 1.16
CA ASN A 247 -21.85 -7.04 -0.07
C ASN A 247 -21.06 -6.61 -1.32
N GLY A 248 -19.75 -6.35 -1.15
CA GLY A 248 -18.82 -5.86 -2.14
C GLY A 248 -17.86 -4.85 -1.53
N PHE A 249 -16.68 -4.66 -2.14
CA PHE A 249 -15.70 -3.69 -1.67
C PHE A 249 -16.12 -2.26 -1.99
N GLN A 250 -16.11 -1.42 -0.98
CA GLN A 250 -16.14 0.04 -1.12
C GLN A 250 -14.77 0.59 -0.72
N SER A 251 -14.25 1.55 -1.51
CA SER A 251 -12.98 2.21 -1.23
C SER A 251 -13.18 3.72 -1.28
N VAL A 252 -12.71 4.41 -0.25
CA VAL A 252 -12.86 5.86 -0.09
C VAL A 252 -11.51 6.48 0.23
N ARG A 253 -11.15 7.56 -0.45
CA ARG A 253 -10.01 8.38 -0.04
C ARG A 253 -10.42 9.31 1.10
N ILE A 254 -9.59 9.35 2.13
CA ILE A 254 -9.74 10.26 3.25
C ILE A 254 -8.52 11.20 3.25
N SER A 255 -8.79 12.50 3.16
CA SER A 255 -7.74 13.52 3.19
C SER A 255 -7.10 13.63 4.57
N THR A 256 -5.79 13.88 4.64
CA THR A 256 -5.08 14.21 5.87
C THR A 256 -5.66 15.46 6.52
N HIS A 257 -6.00 16.46 5.71
CA HIS A 257 -6.61 17.68 6.20
C HIS A 257 -8.14 17.55 6.33
N LYS A 258 -8.67 17.94 7.49
CA LYS A 258 -10.11 18.05 7.69
C LYS A 258 -10.62 19.28 6.95
N GLY A 259 -11.61 19.09 6.07
CA GLY A 259 -12.37 20.20 5.49
C GLY A 259 -13.24 20.91 6.55
N GLU A 260 -13.79 22.06 6.19
CA GLU A 260 -14.81 22.73 6.99
C GLU A 260 -16.17 22.02 6.85
N GLY A 261 -16.97 22.03 7.92
CA GLY A 261 -18.29 21.39 7.95
C GLY A 261 -18.36 20.19 8.91
N PRO A 262 -19.45 19.36 8.83
CA PRO A 262 -20.51 19.39 7.79
C PRO A 262 -21.45 20.60 7.91
N PHE A 263 -21.82 21.18 6.77
CA PHE A 263 -22.89 22.18 6.72
C PHE A 263 -24.22 21.48 6.39
N PRO A 264 -25.35 21.85 7.04
CA PRO A 264 -26.66 21.28 6.72
C PRO A 264 -27.10 21.74 5.31
N PHE A 265 -27.87 20.87 4.63
CA PHE A 265 -28.53 21.22 3.36
C PHE A 265 -29.70 22.16 3.56
#